data_6d321577d6c30aa8e95cc071c833ddd9
#
_entry.id   6d321577d6c30aa8e95cc071c833ddd9
#
_cell.length_a   1.000
_cell.length_b   1.000
_cell.length_c   1.000
_cell.angle_alpha   90.00
_cell.angle_beta   90.00
_cell.angle_gamma   90.00
#
_symmetry.space_group_name_H-M   'P 1'
#
loop_
_entity.id
_entity.type
_entity.pdbx_description
1 polymer ?
#
loop_
_entity_poly.entity_id
_entity_poly.type
_entity_poly.pdbx_seq_one_letter_code
_entity_poly.pdbx_strand_id
1 'polypeptide(L)'
;MPAKSGISKSRPAQTSPAQTSPAQRRSGRTIARTVDSSVARGTNIVIVRAVINRVPESRVLASGDDVLAFDMTIRAEGGPAESVPVIWTNPPAAAHNLAEGDDVVVLGAIRRRFFRSRGTTASRTELNASRIVPAGARAKVRSVLESVLGSLAEDAP
;
A
#
# COMPACT_ATOMS: atom_id res chain seq x y z
N MET A 1 21.15 -6.75 66.86
CA MET A 1 21.48 -7.96 67.67
C MET A 1 20.31 -8.92 67.57
N PRO A 2 20.47 -10.25 67.45
CA PRO A 2 21.48 -11.03 66.71
C PRO A 2 20.83 -11.77 65.51
N ALA A 3 21.51 -12.09 64.41
CA ALA A 3 22.40 -13.20 64.11
C ALA A 3 21.85 -14.61 64.28
N LYS A 4 21.89 -15.38 63.22
CA LYS A 4 22.47 -16.72 63.05
C LYS A 4 21.92 -17.34 61.76
N SER A 5 22.72 -17.60 60.71
CA SER A 5 23.72 -18.68 60.64
C SER A 5 23.07 -20.04 60.36
N GLY A 6 23.50 -20.66 59.28
CA GLY A 6 23.64 -22.10 59.24
C GLY A 6 23.32 -22.70 57.87
N ILE A 7 24.35 -22.92 57.05
CA ILE A 7 25.03 -24.21 56.77
C ILE A 7 24.46 -24.94 55.54
N SER A 8 25.15 -24.84 54.41
CA SER A 8 25.90 -25.84 53.65
C SER A 8 25.58 -27.31 53.83
N LYS A 9 25.23 -27.99 52.73
CA LYS A 9 25.73 -29.37 52.44
C LYS A 9 25.48 -29.71 50.96
N SER A 10 26.55 -29.66 50.14
CA SER A 10 27.21 -30.81 49.53
C SER A 10 26.43 -31.75 48.64
N ARG A 11 26.89 -31.77 47.39
CA ARG A 11 26.80 -32.76 46.29
C ARG A 11 26.77 -34.23 46.70
N PRO A 12 26.33 -35.16 45.83
CA PRO A 12 27.30 -35.70 44.89
C PRO A 12 26.80 -35.79 43.42
N ALA A 13 27.78 -35.87 42.55
CA ALA A 13 27.73 -36.17 41.13
C ALA A 13 27.33 -37.63 40.89
N GLN A 14 26.54 -37.87 39.88
CA GLN A 14 26.50 -39.20 39.24
C GLN A 14 26.61 -39.07 37.73
N THR A 15 27.54 -39.85 37.28
CA THR A 15 28.11 -40.06 35.98
C THR A 15 27.13 -40.68 34.98
N SER A 16 27.37 -40.35 33.72
CA SER A 16 26.80 -40.85 32.44
C SER A 16 26.52 -42.36 32.35
N PRO A 17 25.73 -42.77 31.34
CA PRO A 17 26.42 -43.13 30.11
C PRO A 17 25.75 -42.61 28.81
N ALA A 18 26.63 -42.39 27.85
CA ALA A 18 26.35 -42.12 26.46
C ALA A 18 25.47 -43.21 25.81
N GLN A 19 24.42 -42.81 25.15
CA GLN A 19 23.77 -43.62 24.13
C GLN A 19 23.82 -42.91 22.78
N THR A 20 24.71 -43.44 21.99
CA THR A 20 24.85 -43.21 20.55
C THR A 20 23.60 -43.74 19.85
N SER A 21 22.86 -42.86 19.18
CA SER A 21 21.85 -43.23 18.25
C SER A 21 22.14 -42.67 16.86
N PRO A 22 21.94 -43.45 15.83
CA PRO A 22 22.46 -43.17 14.50
C PRO A 22 21.72 -42.07 13.79
N ALA A 23 22.48 -41.25 13.11
CA ALA A 23 22.01 -40.19 12.23
C ALA A 23 21.06 -40.74 11.15
N GLN A 24 19.78 -40.47 11.29
CA GLN A 24 18.87 -40.51 10.18
C GLN A 24 19.06 -39.25 9.33
N ARG A 25 19.86 -39.39 8.29
CA ARG A 25 19.90 -38.46 7.17
C ARG A 25 18.51 -38.41 6.55
N ARG A 26 17.66 -37.49 7.00
CA ARG A 26 16.53 -37.06 6.20
C ARG A 26 17.06 -36.16 5.10
N SER A 27 17.18 -36.74 3.91
CA SER A 27 17.31 -36.00 2.68
C SER A 27 16.16 -34.98 2.61
N GLY A 28 16.43 -33.77 3.04
CA GLY A 28 15.57 -32.62 2.76
C GLY A 28 15.52 -32.44 1.25
N ARG A 29 14.49 -32.97 0.64
CA ARG A 29 14.11 -32.68 -0.73
C ARG A 29 13.72 -31.21 -0.73
N THR A 30 14.69 -30.33 -0.98
CA THR A 30 14.46 -28.94 -1.31
C THR A 30 13.63 -28.97 -2.60
N ILE A 31 12.31 -28.83 -2.44
CA ILE A 31 11.44 -28.53 -3.57
C ILE A 31 11.83 -27.09 -3.92
N ALA A 32 12.76 -26.94 -4.85
CA ALA A 32 12.94 -25.69 -5.56
C ALA A 32 11.59 -25.45 -6.25
N ARG A 33 10.77 -24.63 -5.60
CA ARG A 33 9.57 -24.09 -6.20
C ARG A 33 10.11 -23.16 -7.29
N THR A 34 10.21 -23.69 -8.51
CA THR A 34 10.34 -22.87 -9.71
C THR A 34 9.15 -21.92 -9.67
N VAL A 35 9.39 -20.69 -9.27
CA VAL A 35 8.39 -19.61 -9.42
C VAL A 35 8.32 -19.44 -10.93
N ASP A 36 7.28 -20.04 -11.52
CA ASP A 36 6.93 -19.78 -12.90
C ASP A 36 6.74 -18.25 -13.01
N SER A 37 7.62 -17.62 -13.78
CA SER A 37 7.62 -16.16 -14.00
C SER A 37 6.45 -15.69 -14.85
N SER A 38 5.50 -16.56 -15.17
CA SER A 38 4.19 -16.18 -15.69
C SER A 38 3.28 -15.71 -14.53
N VAL A 39 3.78 -14.75 -13.73
CA VAL A 39 2.86 -14.00 -12.88
C VAL A 39 1.90 -13.29 -13.83
N ALA A 40 0.66 -13.75 -13.86
CA ALA A 40 -0.41 -13.08 -14.56
C ALA A 40 -0.29 -11.57 -14.25
N ARG A 41 -0.21 -10.72 -15.27
CA ARG A 41 -0.10 -9.28 -15.09
C ARG A 41 -1.30 -8.83 -14.30
N GLY A 42 -1.06 -8.45 -13.04
CA GLY A 42 -2.13 -7.96 -12.17
C GLY A 42 -2.60 -6.60 -12.67
N THR A 43 -3.91 -6.39 -12.66
CA THR A 43 -4.51 -5.10 -12.98
C THR A 43 -4.70 -4.27 -11.71
N ASN A 44 -4.22 -3.02 -11.72
CA ASN A 44 -4.40 -2.08 -10.64
C ASN A 44 -5.01 -0.79 -11.19
N ILE A 45 -6.31 -0.82 -11.42
CA ILE A 45 -7.11 0.29 -11.94
C ILE A 45 -8.19 0.62 -10.91
N VAL A 46 -8.30 1.90 -10.60
CA VAL A 46 -9.32 2.42 -9.68
C VAL A 46 -9.99 3.61 -10.32
N ILE A 47 -11.32 3.62 -10.27
CA ILE A 47 -12.13 4.76 -10.66
C ILE A 47 -12.98 5.13 -9.46
N VAL A 48 -12.90 6.38 -9.05
CA VAL A 48 -13.74 6.92 -7.97
C VAL A 48 -14.37 8.24 -8.40
N ARG A 49 -15.60 8.49 -7.94
CA ARG A 49 -16.19 9.83 -7.93
C ARG A 49 -16.08 10.37 -6.52
N ALA A 50 -15.52 11.57 -6.38
CA ALA A 50 -15.23 12.16 -5.09
C ALA A 50 -15.36 13.69 -5.13
N VAL A 51 -15.49 14.29 -3.96
CA VAL A 51 -15.47 15.74 -3.78
C VAL A 51 -14.13 16.13 -3.17
N ILE A 52 -13.51 17.18 -3.67
CA ILE A 52 -12.28 17.75 -3.12
C ILE A 52 -12.61 18.46 -1.81
N ASN A 53 -11.98 18.07 -0.69
CA ASN A 53 -12.33 18.56 0.63
C ASN A 53 -11.68 19.91 0.98
N ARG A 54 -10.53 20.19 0.36
CA ARG A 54 -9.75 21.40 0.60
C ARG A 54 -8.91 21.75 -0.62
N VAL A 55 -8.40 22.96 -0.65
CA VAL A 55 -7.49 23.42 -1.70
C VAL A 55 -6.34 22.42 -1.87
N PRO A 56 -6.08 21.94 -3.10
CA PRO A 56 -4.99 21.00 -3.36
C PRO A 56 -3.63 21.60 -2.99
N GLU A 57 -2.76 20.76 -2.42
CA GLU A 57 -1.39 21.14 -2.09
C GLU A 57 -0.47 20.86 -3.29
N SER A 58 0.15 21.92 -3.83
CA SER A 58 1.17 21.80 -4.88
C SER A 58 2.57 21.78 -4.29
N ARG A 59 3.41 20.89 -4.79
CA ARG A 59 4.84 20.83 -4.42
C ARG A 59 5.68 20.29 -5.56
N VAL A 60 6.92 20.78 -5.66
CA VAL A 60 7.92 20.23 -6.57
C VAL A 60 8.84 19.30 -5.78
N LEU A 61 9.04 18.08 -6.25
CA LEU A 61 9.95 17.12 -5.63
C LEU A 61 11.41 17.44 -5.99
N ALA A 62 12.36 16.86 -5.26
CA ALA A 62 13.78 16.97 -5.57
C ALA A 62 14.15 16.40 -6.96
N SER A 63 13.32 15.51 -7.51
CA SER A 63 13.42 15.00 -8.88
C SER A 63 13.02 16.02 -9.97
N GLY A 64 12.40 17.14 -9.58
CA GLY A 64 11.83 18.12 -10.49
C GLY A 64 10.36 17.84 -10.86
N ASP A 65 9.79 16.75 -10.38
CA ASP A 65 8.38 16.42 -10.63
C ASP A 65 7.44 17.35 -9.88
N ASP A 66 6.43 17.87 -10.57
CA ASP A 66 5.31 18.56 -9.95
C ASP A 66 4.31 17.57 -9.38
N VAL A 67 3.83 17.83 -8.18
CA VAL A 67 2.88 16.95 -7.47
C VAL A 67 1.74 17.77 -6.90
N LEU A 68 0.53 17.39 -7.26
CA LEU A 68 -0.69 17.85 -6.58
C LEU A 68 -1.18 16.76 -5.61
N ALA A 69 -1.37 17.16 -4.37
CA ALA A 69 -1.94 16.32 -3.33
C ALA A 69 -3.36 16.79 -2.99
N PHE A 70 -4.29 15.86 -2.98
CA PHE A 70 -5.70 16.11 -2.69
C PHE A 70 -6.14 15.25 -1.50
N ASP A 71 -6.97 15.82 -0.64
CA ASP A 71 -7.83 15.06 0.24
C ASP A 71 -9.24 15.10 -0.34
N MET A 72 -9.78 13.94 -0.64
CA MET A 72 -11.09 13.81 -1.27
C MET A 72 -12.04 12.98 -0.41
N THR A 73 -13.32 13.26 -0.48
CA THR A 73 -14.36 12.45 0.14
C THR A 73 -15.12 11.67 -0.91
N ILE A 74 -15.16 10.36 -0.72
CA ILE A 74 -16.05 9.45 -1.44
C ILE A 74 -17.28 9.24 -0.56
N ARG A 75 -18.46 9.32 -1.18
CA ARG A 75 -19.72 8.98 -0.55
C ARG A 75 -20.46 7.99 -1.43
N ALA A 76 -20.41 6.73 -1.04
CA ALA A 76 -21.23 5.71 -1.67
C ALA A 76 -22.72 5.92 -1.28
N GLU A 77 -23.63 5.50 -2.15
CA GLU A 77 -25.06 5.58 -1.88
C GLU A 77 -25.41 4.77 -0.62
N GLY A 78 -25.98 5.44 0.39
CA GLY A 78 -26.34 4.84 1.67
C GLY A 78 -25.17 4.51 2.60
N GLY A 79 -23.92 4.82 2.20
CA GLY A 79 -22.71 4.56 2.98
C GLY A 79 -22.17 5.77 3.75
N PRO A 80 -21.24 5.55 4.67
CA PRO A 80 -20.52 6.62 5.33
C PRO A 80 -19.62 7.39 4.35
N ALA A 81 -19.27 8.61 4.71
CA ALA A 81 -18.27 9.36 3.97
C ALA A 81 -16.86 8.82 4.28
N GLU A 82 -16.09 8.52 3.25
CA GLU A 82 -14.73 7.99 3.36
C GLU A 82 -13.72 8.99 2.79
N SER A 83 -12.63 9.22 3.53
CA SER A 83 -11.56 10.11 3.08
C SER A 83 -10.50 9.31 2.32
N VAL A 84 -10.12 9.80 1.15
CA VAL A 84 -9.12 9.19 0.28
C VAL A 84 -8.05 10.22 -0.07
N PRO A 85 -6.79 9.96 0.29
CA PRO A 85 -5.66 10.77 -0.19
C PRO A 85 -5.38 10.42 -1.65
N VAL A 86 -5.30 11.44 -2.50
CA VAL A 86 -5.01 11.31 -3.92
C VAL A 86 -3.75 12.11 -4.25
N ILE A 87 -2.84 11.49 -4.97
CA ILE A 87 -1.61 12.10 -5.45
C ILE A 87 -1.62 12.10 -6.97
N TRP A 88 -1.32 13.23 -7.58
CA TRP A 88 -1.17 13.36 -9.03
C TRP A 88 0.20 13.93 -9.35
N THR A 89 1.04 13.12 -9.98
CA THR A 89 2.38 13.50 -10.38
C THR A 89 2.38 14.00 -11.82
N ASN A 90 3.05 15.12 -12.06
CA ASN A 90 3.11 15.82 -13.35
C ASN A 90 1.73 16.05 -13.97
N PRO A 91 0.81 16.67 -13.21
CA PRO A 91 -0.53 16.93 -13.70
C PRO A 91 -0.49 17.95 -14.86
N PRO A 92 -1.47 17.94 -15.78
CA PRO A 92 -1.59 18.99 -16.78
C PRO A 92 -1.88 20.33 -16.12
N ALA A 93 -1.47 21.44 -16.76
CA ALA A 93 -1.64 22.79 -16.20
C ALA A 93 -3.09 23.10 -15.73
N ALA A 94 -4.10 22.57 -16.46
CA ALA A 94 -5.50 22.74 -16.06
C ALA A 94 -5.86 22.09 -14.72
N ALA A 95 -5.07 21.16 -14.21
CA ALA A 95 -5.31 20.50 -12.92
C ALA A 95 -5.13 21.47 -11.74
N HIS A 96 -4.30 22.50 -11.89
CA HIS A 96 -4.09 23.51 -10.87
C HIS A 96 -5.30 24.44 -10.66
N ASN A 97 -6.31 24.36 -11.54
CA ASN A 97 -7.57 25.09 -11.38
C ASN A 97 -8.62 24.30 -10.58
N LEU A 98 -8.30 23.05 -10.18
CA LEU A 98 -9.18 22.27 -9.31
C LEU A 98 -9.20 22.89 -7.92
N ALA A 99 -10.41 23.02 -7.35
CA ALA A 99 -10.64 23.71 -6.10
C ALA A 99 -11.39 22.85 -5.09
N GLU A 100 -11.43 23.33 -3.86
CA GLU A 100 -12.28 22.77 -2.81
C GLU A 100 -13.75 22.80 -3.25
N GLY A 101 -14.48 21.73 -3.01
CA GLY A 101 -15.87 21.55 -3.38
C GLY A 101 -16.11 20.98 -4.78
N ASP A 102 -15.07 20.87 -5.62
CA ASP A 102 -15.20 20.29 -6.94
C ASP A 102 -15.57 18.79 -6.87
N ASP A 103 -16.63 18.42 -7.59
CA ASP A 103 -17.05 17.02 -7.81
C ASP A 103 -16.31 16.47 -9.03
N VAL A 104 -15.47 15.47 -8.81
CA VAL A 104 -14.56 14.95 -9.81
C VAL A 104 -14.64 13.43 -9.94
N VAL A 105 -14.28 12.93 -11.12
CA VAL A 105 -13.99 11.52 -11.37
C VAL A 105 -12.48 11.37 -11.49
N VAL A 106 -11.92 10.49 -10.67
CA VAL A 106 -10.50 10.17 -10.62
C VAL A 106 -10.28 8.78 -11.19
N LEU A 107 -9.37 8.67 -12.15
CA LEU A 107 -8.80 7.42 -12.64
C LEU A 107 -7.38 7.31 -12.12
N GLY A 108 -7.00 6.16 -11.60
CA GLY A 108 -5.65 5.92 -11.10
C GLY A 108 -5.42 4.51 -10.62
N ALA A 109 -4.43 4.35 -9.77
CA ALA A 109 -4.05 3.09 -9.17
C ALA A 109 -3.85 3.24 -7.66
N ILE A 110 -4.15 2.19 -6.89
CA ILE A 110 -3.84 2.16 -5.46
C ILE A 110 -2.35 1.93 -5.28
N ARG A 111 -1.74 2.74 -4.42
CA ARG A 111 -0.35 2.58 -4.01
C ARG A 111 -0.25 2.59 -2.49
N ARG A 112 0.49 1.65 -1.93
CA ARG A 112 0.87 1.65 -0.54
C ARG A 112 2.30 2.16 -0.40
N ARG A 113 2.48 3.24 0.35
CA ARG A 113 3.81 3.79 0.68
C ARG A 113 4.19 3.41 2.10
N PHE A 114 5.45 3.04 2.27
CA PHE A 114 6.05 2.82 3.58
C PHE A 114 7.00 3.96 3.89
N PHE A 115 6.95 4.46 5.10
CA PHE A 115 7.83 5.53 5.57
C PHE A 115 8.18 5.31 7.04
N ARG A 116 9.31 5.86 7.45
CA ARG A 116 9.72 5.86 8.86
C ARG A 116 9.16 7.09 9.54
N SER A 117 8.44 6.88 10.63
CA SER A 117 7.93 7.94 11.51
C SER A 117 8.33 7.61 12.93
N ARG A 118 9.08 8.51 13.58
CA ARG A 118 9.52 8.36 14.97
C ARG A 118 10.16 7.00 15.30
N GLY A 119 10.98 6.46 14.37
CA GLY A 119 11.64 5.17 14.54
C GLY A 119 10.81 3.95 14.22
N THR A 120 9.52 4.10 13.90
CA THR A 120 8.60 3.01 13.53
C THR A 120 8.29 3.06 12.04
N THR A 121 8.14 1.91 11.40
CA THR A 121 7.66 1.84 10.02
C THR A 121 6.16 2.03 10.00
N ALA A 122 5.71 3.09 9.35
CA ALA A 122 4.30 3.35 9.06
C ALA A 122 4.02 3.13 7.59
N SER A 123 2.76 2.91 7.24
CA SER A 123 2.33 2.83 5.85
C SER A 123 1.07 3.64 5.62
N ARG A 124 0.95 4.20 4.44
CA ARG A 124 -0.24 4.92 3.97
C ARG A 124 -0.65 4.37 2.62
N THR A 125 -1.94 4.11 2.48
CA THR A 125 -2.54 3.78 1.18
C THR A 125 -3.03 5.07 0.56
N GLU A 126 -2.67 5.30 -0.69
CA GLU A 126 -3.05 6.49 -1.45
C GLU A 126 -3.47 6.08 -2.86
N LEU A 127 -4.30 6.87 -3.49
CA LEU A 127 -4.66 6.74 -4.89
C LEU A 127 -3.69 7.60 -5.72
N ASN A 128 -2.95 6.97 -6.61
CA ASN A 128 -2.08 7.67 -7.55
C ASN A 128 -2.87 7.94 -8.83
N ALA A 129 -3.27 9.20 -9.02
CA ALA A 129 -4.11 9.59 -10.14
C ALA A 129 -3.31 9.64 -11.45
N SER A 130 -3.89 9.09 -12.50
CA SER A 130 -3.43 9.27 -13.88
C SER A 130 -4.28 10.30 -14.62
N ARG A 131 -5.54 10.47 -14.19
CA ARG A 131 -6.47 11.47 -14.75
C ARG A 131 -7.50 11.89 -13.71
N ILE A 132 -7.80 13.18 -13.66
CA ILE A 132 -8.91 13.74 -12.89
C ILE A 132 -9.73 14.62 -13.83
N VAL A 133 -11.03 14.42 -13.85
CA VAL A 133 -11.98 15.18 -14.69
C VAL A 133 -13.18 15.61 -13.87
N PRO A 134 -13.77 16.82 -14.12
CA PRO A 134 -15.01 17.21 -13.46
C PRO A 134 -16.12 16.21 -13.75
N ALA A 135 -16.87 15.81 -12.71
CA ALA A 135 -17.94 14.81 -12.83
C ALA A 135 -19.07 15.26 -13.74
N GLY A 136 -19.32 16.58 -13.82
CA GLY A 136 -20.30 17.18 -14.74
C GLY A 136 -19.89 17.14 -16.21
N ALA A 137 -18.62 16.91 -16.52
CA ALA A 137 -18.11 16.86 -17.91
C ALA A 137 -18.33 15.48 -18.52
N ARG A 138 -19.58 15.11 -18.81
CA ARG A 138 -20.00 13.77 -19.23
C ARG A 138 -19.16 13.18 -20.37
N ALA A 139 -18.82 13.97 -21.37
CA ALA A 139 -17.97 13.52 -22.50
C ALA A 139 -16.56 13.10 -22.03
N LYS A 140 -15.95 13.89 -21.13
CA LYS A 140 -14.65 13.56 -20.56
C LYS A 140 -14.71 12.32 -19.66
N VAL A 141 -15.76 12.20 -18.84
CA VAL A 141 -15.98 11.01 -18.00
C VAL A 141 -16.13 9.76 -18.88
N ARG A 142 -16.94 9.84 -19.93
CA ARG A 142 -17.09 8.73 -20.88
C ARG A 142 -15.75 8.32 -21.49
N SER A 143 -14.96 9.28 -21.98
CA SER A 143 -13.62 9.01 -22.55
C SER A 143 -12.69 8.33 -21.55
N VAL A 144 -12.75 8.69 -20.27
CA VAL A 144 -11.99 8.01 -19.20
C VAL A 144 -12.42 6.54 -19.09
N LEU A 145 -13.73 6.27 -19.05
CA LEU A 145 -14.26 4.91 -18.94
C LEU A 145 -13.91 4.05 -20.17
N GLU A 146 -14.04 4.60 -21.37
CA GLU A 146 -13.69 3.93 -22.62
C GLU A 146 -12.20 3.57 -22.67
N SER A 147 -11.32 4.47 -22.20
CA SER A 147 -9.88 4.17 -22.14
C SER A 147 -9.54 3.01 -21.20
N VAL A 148 -10.27 2.88 -20.08
CA VAL A 148 -10.10 1.77 -19.14
C VAL A 148 -10.59 0.46 -19.73
N LEU A 149 -11.76 0.48 -20.39
CA LEU A 149 -12.31 -0.71 -21.05
C LEU A 149 -11.38 -1.21 -22.15
N GLY A 150 -10.79 -0.30 -22.94
CA GLY A 150 -9.80 -0.64 -23.94
C GLY A 150 -8.57 -1.34 -23.33
N SER A 151 -7.99 -0.75 -22.28
CA SER A 151 -6.82 -1.34 -21.59
C SER A 151 -7.10 -2.73 -21.03
N LEU A 152 -8.29 -2.93 -20.44
CA LEU A 152 -8.67 -4.23 -19.88
C LEU A 152 -8.90 -5.29 -20.96
N ALA A 153 -9.38 -4.88 -22.14
CA ALA A 153 -9.59 -5.79 -23.27
C ALA A 153 -8.27 -6.22 -23.92
N GLU A 154 -7.25 -5.34 -23.93
CA GLU A 154 -5.92 -5.66 -24.46
C GLU A 154 -5.13 -6.60 -23.54
N ASP A 155 -5.37 -6.55 -22.24
CA ASP A 155 -4.73 -7.42 -21.24
C ASP A 155 -5.46 -8.78 -21.07
N ALA A 156 -6.58 -9.01 -21.73
CA ALA A 156 -7.28 -10.28 -21.71
C ALA A 156 -6.50 -11.34 -22.54
N PRO A 157 -6.31 -12.56 -21.99
CA PRO A 157 -5.58 -13.63 -22.64
C PRO A 157 -6.29 -14.17 -23.89
#